data_387e129cbb308697fa8af2b417a3d7d0
#
_entry.id   387e129cbb308697fa8af2b417a3d7d0
#
_cell.length_a   1.000
_cell.length_b   1.000
_cell.length_c   1.000
_cell.angle_alpha   90.00
_cell.angle_beta   90.00
_cell.angle_gamma   90.00
#
_symmetry.space_group_name_H-M   'P 1'
#
loop_
_entity.id
_entity.type
_entity.pdbx_description
1 polymer ?
#
loop_
_entity_poly.entity_id
_entity_poly.type
_entity_poly.pdbx_seq_one_letter_code
_entity_poly.pdbx_strand_id
1 'polypeptide(L)'
;MLGPDLGPEFASRLKFNLSHSAGCALIAIATAANVGVDLEYIRAQSDHADIARRFFSAAEVDYLTALPSHLYAEAFFSCWTKKEAYLKAYGEGLAIPLNSFSVPLTTDPAHTPVDLYVASKGIVPARRWSLYTLRPAPGYAGALAIEGTGWRLRQWQWKMPQCVE
;
A
#
# COMPACT_ATOMS: atom_id res chain seq x y z
N MET A 1 16.43 -3.26 -27.30
CA MET A 1 15.38 -4.01 -28.02
C MET A 1 14.04 -3.47 -27.51
N LEU A 2 13.32 -2.69 -28.31
CA LEU A 2 11.99 -2.23 -27.95
C LEU A 2 11.07 -3.46 -27.90
N GLY A 3 10.30 -3.59 -26.81
CA GLY A 3 9.33 -4.66 -26.65
C GLY A 3 8.23 -4.58 -27.72
N PRO A 4 7.37 -5.60 -27.83
CA PRO A 4 6.27 -5.58 -28.78
C PRO A 4 5.41 -4.33 -28.56
N ASP A 5 5.03 -3.69 -29.64
CA ASP A 5 4.16 -2.51 -29.64
C ASP A 5 2.79 -2.96 -29.06
N LEU A 6 2.59 -2.59 -27.79
CA LEU A 6 1.35 -2.85 -27.09
C LEU A 6 0.33 -1.83 -27.62
N GLY A 7 -0.51 -2.25 -28.53
CA GLY A 7 -1.47 -1.37 -29.20
C GLY A 7 -2.27 -0.45 -28.28
N PRO A 8 -2.95 0.58 -28.81
CA PRO A 8 -3.64 1.62 -28.04
C PRO A 8 -4.70 1.07 -27.07
N GLU A 9 -5.32 -0.06 -27.37
CA GLU A 9 -6.28 -0.72 -26.49
C GLU A 9 -5.63 -1.23 -25.19
N PHE A 10 -4.40 -1.73 -25.24
CA PHE A 10 -3.66 -2.14 -24.06
C PHE A 10 -3.26 -0.92 -23.22
N ALA A 11 -2.79 0.15 -23.88
CA ALA A 11 -2.39 1.38 -23.21
C ALA A 11 -3.56 2.04 -22.45
N SER A 12 -4.77 2.01 -23.03
CA SER A 12 -5.98 2.56 -22.39
C SER A 12 -6.43 1.80 -21.13
N ARG A 13 -6.04 0.53 -21.01
CA ARG A 13 -6.36 -0.32 -19.86
C ARG A 13 -5.28 -0.33 -18.79
N LEU A 14 -4.12 0.24 -19.07
CA LEU A 14 -3.00 0.27 -18.12
C LEU A 14 -3.30 1.27 -17.00
N LYS A 15 -3.20 0.79 -15.77
CA LYS A 15 -3.25 1.60 -14.56
C LYS A 15 -1.91 1.49 -13.86
N PHE A 16 -1.42 2.59 -13.30
CA PHE A 16 -0.21 2.58 -12.50
C PHE A 16 -0.31 3.53 -11.33
N ASN A 17 0.52 3.30 -10.35
CA ASN A 17 0.69 4.17 -9.20
C ASN A 17 2.14 4.15 -8.73
N LEU A 18 2.62 5.25 -8.17
CA LEU A 18 4.00 5.44 -7.73
C LEU A 18 4.03 5.91 -6.28
N SER A 19 4.97 5.38 -5.52
CA SER A 19 5.36 5.92 -4.21
C SER A 19 6.88 5.91 -4.06
N HIS A 20 7.44 6.85 -3.30
CA HIS A 20 8.87 6.91 -3.02
C HIS A 20 9.12 7.42 -1.60
N SER A 21 10.18 6.91 -0.97
CA SER A 21 10.64 7.34 0.35
C SER A 21 12.14 7.07 0.48
N ALA A 22 12.91 7.99 1.04
CA ALA A 22 14.34 7.84 1.37
C ALA A 22 15.19 7.14 0.28
N GLY A 23 15.06 7.59 -0.98
CA GLY A 23 15.87 7.09 -2.09
C GLY A 23 15.40 5.77 -2.72
N CYS A 24 14.31 5.19 -2.24
CA CYS A 24 13.66 4.03 -2.85
C CYS A 24 12.32 4.44 -3.49
N ALA A 25 11.93 3.77 -4.57
CA ALA A 25 10.65 3.98 -5.23
C ALA A 25 9.97 2.66 -5.55
N LEU A 26 8.66 2.63 -5.48
CA LEU A 26 7.80 1.54 -5.94
C LEU A 26 6.89 2.03 -7.05
N ILE A 27 6.81 1.25 -8.12
CA ILE A 27 5.85 1.46 -9.20
C ILE A 27 4.97 0.22 -9.27
N ALA A 28 3.68 0.40 -9.08
CA ALA A 28 2.68 -0.64 -9.29
C ALA A 28 2.03 -0.46 -10.66
N ILE A 29 1.87 -1.56 -11.39
CA ILE A 29 1.24 -1.56 -12.70
C ILE A 29 0.19 -2.67 -12.73
N ALA A 30 -1.02 -2.37 -13.21
CA ALA A 30 -2.11 -3.33 -13.37
C ALA A 30 -2.85 -3.07 -14.68
N THR A 31 -3.53 -4.09 -15.20
CA THR A 31 -4.42 -3.96 -16.35
C THR A 31 -5.87 -4.00 -15.90
N ALA A 32 -6.63 -2.96 -16.25
CA ALA A 32 -8.09 -2.89 -16.03
C ALA A 32 -8.56 -2.92 -14.56
N ALA A 33 -7.67 -2.70 -13.58
CA ALA A 33 -8.03 -2.59 -12.17
C ALA A 33 -7.38 -1.35 -11.56
N ASN A 34 -8.06 -0.69 -10.64
CA ASN A 34 -7.47 0.38 -9.87
C ASN A 34 -6.41 -0.18 -8.94
N VAL A 35 -5.25 0.46 -8.91
CA VAL A 35 -4.08 0.02 -8.13
C VAL A 35 -3.45 1.22 -7.44
N GLY A 36 -3.04 1.01 -6.19
CA GLY A 36 -2.29 1.99 -5.41
C GLY A 36 -1.13 1.32 -4.70
N VAL A 37 -0.04 2.03 -4.55
CA VAL A 37 1.15 1.56 -3.83
C VAL A 37 1.62 2.65 -2.89
N ASP A 38 2.08 2.23 -1.72
CA ASP A 38 2.75 3.13 -0.79
C ASP A 38 4.03 2.53 -0.25
N LEU A 39 4.99 3.41 0.06
CA LEU A 39 6.34 3.06 0.51
C LEU A 39 6.81 4.08 1.54
N GLU A 40 7.28 3.58 2.69
CA GLU A 40 7.87 4.41 3.73
C GLU A 40 9.16 3.82 4.28
N TYR A 41 10.12 4.68 4.52
CA TYR A 41 11.31 4.32 5.29
C TYR A 41 10.96 4.32 6.79
N ILE A 42 11.21 3.21 7.47
CA ILE A 42 10.87 3.03 8.89
C ILE A 42 11.83 3.86 9.74
N ARG A 43 11.29 4.83 10.44
CA ARG A 43 12.03 5.72 11.34
C ARG A 43 11.47 5.62 12.75
N ALA A 44 12.32 5.59 13.76
CA ALA A 44 11.88 5.76 15.13
C ALA A 44 11.63 7.27 15.37
N GLN A 45 10.38 7.69 15.48
CA GLN A 45 9.97 9.06 15.77
C GLN A 45 9.00 9.06 16.95
N SER A 46 9.03 10.12 17.75
CA SER A 46 8.19 10.22 18.96
C SER A 46 6.73 10.53 18.69
N ASP A 47 6.37 10.97 17.49
CA ASP A 47 5.04 11.44 17.12
C ASP A 47 4.13 10.35 16.49
N HIS A 48 4.65 9.16 16.25
CA HIS A 48 3.87 8.07 15.64
C HIS A 48 2.60 7.73 16.44
N ALA A 49 2.68 7.80 17.78
CA ALA A 49 1.51 7.53 18.62
C ALA A 49 0.43 8.60 18.48
N ASP A 50 0.81 9.86 18.31
CA ASP A 50 -0.15 10.96 18.10
C ASP A 50 -0.78 10.87 16.71
N ILE A 51 0.02 10.55 15.69
CA ILE A 51 -0.47 10.30 14.34
C ILE A 51 -1.44 9.13 14.33
N ALA A 52 -1.10 8.01 14.98
CA ALA A 52 -1.98 6.85 15.06
C ALA A 52 -3.33 7.21 15.72
N ARG A 53 -3.32 7.89 16.86
CA ARG A 53 -4.54 8.32 17.55
C ARG A 53 -5.42 9.22 16.71
N ARG A 54 -4.84 10.03 15.83
CA ARG A 54 -5.58 10.97 14.98
C ARG A 54 -6.16 10.33 13.72
N PHE A 55 -5.44 9.37 13.12
CA PHE A 55 -5.73 8.90 11.78
C PHE A 55 -6.08 7.41 11.68
N PHE A 56 -5.80 6.62 12.70
CA PHE A 56 -6.10 5.19 12.64
C PHE A 56 -7.43 4.87 13.32
N SER A 57 -8.03 3.73 12.98
CA SER A 57 -9.22 3.26 13.67
C SER A 57 -8.91 2.87 15.12
N ALA A 58 -9.91 2.84 15.99
CA ALA A 58 -9.72 2.46 17.39
C ALA A 58 -9.06 1.09 17.54
N ALA A 59 -9.49 0.10 16.75
CA ALA A 59 -8.91 -1.26 16.78
C ALA A 59 -7.43 -1.27 16.39
N GLU A 60 -7.01 -0.44 15.44
CA GLU A 60 -5.61 -0.32 15.04
C GLU A 60 -4.77 0.36 16.11
N VAL A 61 -5.30 1.40 16.76
CA VAL A 61 -4.63 2.07 17.89
C VAL A 61 -4.45 1.11 19.06
N ASP A 62 -5.50 0.36 19.42
CA ASP A 62 -5.46 -0.63 20.50
C ASP A 62 -4.40 -1.71 20.22
N TYR A 63 -4.37 -2.24 19.00
CA TYR A 63 -3.35 -3.20 18.59
C TYR A 63 -1.93 -2.64 18.71
N LEU A 64 -1.68 -1.44 18.17
CA LEU A 64 -0.36 -0.81 18.22
C LEU A 64 0.10 -0.55 19.66
N THR A 65 -0.83 -0.13 20.52
CA THR A 65 -0.54 0.17 21.93
C THR A 65 -0.19 -1.09 22.72
N ALA A 66 -0.75 -2.25 22.34
CA ALA A 66 -0.46 -3.54 22.98
C ALA A 66 0.88 -4.15 22.57
N LEU A 67 1.54 -3.63 21.52
CA LEU A 67 2.80 -4.17 21.03
C LEU A 67 3.99 -3.75 21.91
N PRO A 68 5.02 -4.63 22.00
CA PRO A 68 6.32 -4.25 22.52
C PRO A 68 6.89 -3.04 21.76
N SER A 69 7.54 -2.12 22.46
CA SER A 69 8.03 -0.85 21.89
C SER A 69 8.93 -1.02 20.65
N HIS A 70 9.74 -2.08 20.62
CA HIS A 70 10.63 -2.35 19.49
C HIS A 70 9.89 -2.79 18.19
N LEU A 71 8.64 -3.23 18.29
CA LEU A 71 7.80 -3.60 17.15
C LEU A 71 6.87 -2.47 16.69
N TYR A 72 6.72 -1.44 17.52
CA TYR A 72 5.75 -0.38 17.29
C TYR A 72 5.95 0.34 15.95
N ALA A 73 7.16 0.79 15.65
CA ALA A 73 7.45 1.55 14.43
C ALA A 73 7.16 0.73 13.16
N GLU A 74 7.58 -0.55 13.14
CA GLU A 74 7.32 -1.42 11.99
C GLU A 74 5.82 -1.63 11.78
N ALA A 75 5.07 -1.89 12.85
CA ALA A 75 3.63 -2.09 12.80
C ALA A 75 2.88 -0.81 12.40
N PHE A 76 3.31 0.35 12.91
CA PHE A 76 2.78 1.65 12.53
C PHE A 76 2.93 1.89 11.03
N PHE A 77 4.14 1.75 10.48
CA PHE A 77 4.38 1.96 9.05
C PHE A 77 3.69 0.91 8.17
N SER A 78 3.56 -0.33 8.64
CA SER A 78 2.78 -1.36 7.95
C SER A 78 1.29 -0.99 7.86
N CYS A 79 0.71 -0.44 8.92
CA CYS A 79 -0.66 0.07 8.92
C CYS A 79 -0.81 1.29 8.01
N TRP A 80 0.08 2.28 8.16
CA TRP A 80 0.09 3.51 7.38
C TRP A 80 0.15 3.24 5.89
N THR A 81 1.14 2.48 5.42
CA THR A 81 1.32 2.18 4.00
C THR A 81 0.12 1.44 3.39
N LYS A 82 -0.53 0.55 4.14
CA LYS A 82 -1.74 -0.14 3.68
C LYS A 82 -2.91 0.83 3.49
N LYS A 83 -3.10 1.76 4.43
CA LYS A 83 -4.14 2.79 4.33
C LYS A 83 -3.89 3.73 3.16
N GLU A 84 -2.67 4.22 3.01
CA GLU A 84 -2.28 5.10 1.90
C GLU A 84 -2.37 4.40 0.54
N ALA A 85 -1.90 3.15 0.44
CA ALA A 85 -2.04 2.38 -0.80
C ALA A 85 -3.51 2.21 -1.20
N TYR A 86 -4.39 1.94 -0.23
CA TYR A 86 -5.83 1.86 -0.47
C TYR A 86 -6.40 3.19 -0.98
N LEU A 87 -6.10 4.32 -0.32
CA LEU A 87 -6.59 5.64 -0.74
C LEU A 87 -6.12 6.01 -2.15
N LYS A 88 -4.85 5.71 -2.46
CA LYS A 88 -4.28 5.92 -3.81
C LYS A 88 -4.98 5.07 -4.87
N ALA A 89 -5.30 3.81 -4.54
CA ALA A 89 -6.03 2.92 -5.44
C ALA A 89 -7.49 3.35 -5.64
N TYR A 90 -8.12 3.86 -4.59
CA TYR A 90 -9.50 4.33 -4.63
C TYR A 90 -9.65 5.58 -5.50
N GLY A 91 -8.64 6.45 -5.53
CA GLY A 91 -8.53 7.56 -6.47
C GLY A 91 -9.30 8.84 -6.09
N GLU A 92 -10.01 8.86 -4.97
CA GLU A 92 -10.74 10.04 -4.48
C GLU A 92 -9.94 10.88 -3.46
N GLY A 93 -8.65 10.60 -3.33
CA GLY A 93 -7.75 11.32 -2.41
C GLY A 93 -8.20 11.21 -0.94
N LEU A 94 -8.07 12.31 -0.19
CA LEU A 94 -8.40 12.37 1.25
C LEU A 94 -9.92 12.46 1.55
N ALA A 95 -10.78 12.14 0.58
CA ALA A 95 -12.24 12.17 0.81
C ALA A 95 -12.70 11.09 1.80
N ILE A 96 -11.92 10.02 1.99
CA ILE A 96 -12.20 8.97 2.97
C ILE A 96 -11.33 9.20 4.21
N PRO A 97 -11.91 9.48 5.38
CA PRO A 97 -11.16 9.59 6.62
C PRO A 97 -10.44 8.26 6.92
N LEU A 98 -9.14 8.31 7.18
CA LEU A 98 -8.32 7.12 7.45
C LEU A 98 -8.83 6.30 8.64
N ASN A 99 -9.45 6.94 9.64
CA ASN A 99 -10.02 6.27 10.81
C ASN A 99 -11.41 5.64 10.56
N SER A 100 -11.99 5.82 9.36
CA SER A 100 -13.31 5.26 9.04
C SER A 100 -13.27 3.80 8.56
N PHE A 101 -12.09 3.24 8.35
CA PHE A 101 -11.88 1.85 7.95
C PHE A 101 -10.64 1.26 8.62
N SER A 102 -10.59 -0.06 8.72
CA SER A 102 -9.44 -0.78 9.28
C SER A 102 -8.76 -1.63 8.22
N VAL A 103 -7.44 -1.71 8.30
CA VAL A 103 -6.63 -2.60 7.49
C VAL A 103 -6.10 -3.77 8.33
N PRO A 104 -5.79 -4.92 7.73
CA PRO A 104 -5.19 -6.03 8.46
C PRO A 104 -3.83 -5.65 9.04
N LEU A 105 -3.64 -5.94 10.32
CA LEU A 105 -2.45 -5.55 11.08
C LEU A 105 -1.35 -6.63 11.08
N THR A 106 -1.48 -7.64 10.24
CA THR A 106 -0.45 -8.67 10.11
C THR A 106 0.81 -8.08 9.50
N THR A 107 1.93 -8.28 10.17
CA THR A 107 3.28 -7.95 9.66
C THR A 107 3.86 -9.09 8.83
N ASP A 108 3.11 -10.19 8.65
CA ASP A 108 3.56 -11.35 7.89
C ASP A 108 3.85 -10.94 6.44
N PRO A 109 5.11 -11.10 5.97
CA PRO A 109 5.48 -10.84 4.59
C PRO A 109 4.95 -11.90 3.61
N ALA A 110 4.24 -12.91 4.10
CA ALA A 110 3.56 -13.84 3.21
C ALA A 110 2.67 -13.03 2.27
N HIS A 111 2.93 -13.15 0.98
CA HIS A 111 2.22 -12.45 -0.10
C HIS A 111 0.77 -12.94 -0.25
N THR A 112 0.10 -13.11 0.88
CA THR A 112 -1.30 -13.52 0.92
C THR A 112 -2.13 -12.25 0.89
N PRO A 113 -2.91 -12.02 -0.18
CA PRO A 113 -3.81 -10.88 -0.23
C PRO A 113 -4.83 -11.02 0.88
N VAL A 114 -5.09 -9.94 1.56
CA VAL A 114 -6.18 -9.87 2.53
C VAL A 114 -7.28 -9.04 1.93
N ASP A 115 -8.48 -9.59 1.86
CA ASP A 115 -9.65 -8.89 1.35
C ASP A 115 -10.02 -7.75 2.32
N LEU A 116 -10.02 -6.53 1.84
CA LEU A 116 -10.53 -5.37 2.55
C LEU A 116 -11.95 -5.09 2.10
N TYR A 117 -12.89 -5.14 3.03
CA TYR A 117 -14.26 -4.73 2.79
C TYR A 117 -14.47 -3.32 3.35
N VAL A 118 -14.63 -2.36 2.45
CA VAL A 118 -15.01 -1.00 2.84
C VAL A 118 -16.48 -0.82 2.53
N ALA A 119 -17.28 -0.67 3.57
CA ALA A 119 -18.69 -0.30 3.43
C ALA A 119 -18.75 1.16 3.01
N SER A 120 -19.05 1.42 1.74
CA SER A 120 -19.39 2.76 1.30
C SER A 120 -20.70 3.21 1.98
N LYS A 121 -20.72 4.42 2.54
CA LYS A 121 -21.98 5.03 3.00
C LYS A 121 -22.83 5.39 1.77
N GLY A 122 -23.66 4.47 1.30
CA GLY A 122 -24.56 4.71 0.17
C GLY A 122 -24.92 3.45 -0.62
N ILE A 123 -25.63 3.62 -1.73
CA ILE A 123 -26.19 2.56 -2.61
C ILE A 123 -25.09 1.88 -3.47
N VAL A 124 -23.83 2.25 -3.32
CA VAL A 124 -22.73 1.64 -4.09
C VAL A 124 -22.36 0.31 -3.45
N PRO A 125 -22.33 -0.80 -4.21
CA PRO A 125 -21.93 -2.09 -3.66
C PRO A 125 -20.52 -2.01 -3.07
N ALA A 126 -20.33 -2.62 -1.90
CA ALA A 126 -19.02 -2.70 -1.25
C ALA A 126 -18.01 -3.29 -2.24
N ARG A 127 -16.96 -2.52 -2.54
CA ARG A 127 -15.89 -2.99 -3.41
C ARG A 127 -14.96 -3.89 -2.62
N ARG A 128 -14.54 -5.00 -3.21
CA ARG A 128 -13.51 -5.86 -2.64
C ARG A 128 -12.14 -5.38 -3.07
N TRP A 129 -11.20 -5.41 -2.14
CA TRP A 129 -9.83 -4.97 -2.35
C TRP A 129 -8.87 -6.04 -1.85
N SER A 130 -7.84 -6.31 -2.62
CA SER A 130 -6.72 -7.13 -2.18
C SER A 130 -5.59 -6.23 -1.71
N LEU A 131 -5.09 -6.48 -0.49
CA LEU A 131 -3.95 -5.79 0.09
C LEU A 131 -2.75 -6.73 0.16
N TYR A 132 -1.60 -6.24 -0.24
CA TYR A 132 -0.33 -6.95 -0.16
C TYR A 132 0.64 -6.16 0.70
N THR A 133 1.27 -6.83 1.67
CA THR A 133 2.41 -6.27 2.40
C THR A 133 3.66 -6.43 1.55
N LEU A 134 4.40 -5.36 1.34
CA LEU A 134 5.64 -5.33 0.56
C LEU A 134 6.82 -5.02 1.47
N ARG A 135 7.95 -5.67 1.21
CA ARG A 135 9.24 -5.38 1.87
C ARG A 135 10.32 -5.20 0.79
N PRO A 136 10.34 -4.03 0.12
CA PRO A 136 11.21 -3.82 -1.03
C PRO A 136 12.71 -3.79 -0.68
N ALA A 137 13.04 -3.38 0.55
CA ALA A 137 14.41 -3.36 1.08
C ALA A 137 14.39 -3.36 2.62
N PRO A 138 15.49 -3.72 3.28
CA PRO A 138 15.64 -3.58 4.73
C PRO A 138 15.36 -2.14 5.18
N GLY A 139 14.61 -1.98 6.27
CA GLY A 139 14.23 -0.67 6.81
C GLY A 139 13.07 0.03 6.08
N TYR A 140 12.41 -0.64 5.14
CA TYR A 140 11.24 -0.09 4.45
C TYR A 140 9.98 -0.91 4.74
N ALA A 141 8.86 -0.23 4.88
CA ALA A 141 7.52 -0.77 4.81
C ALA A 141 6.88 -0.35 3.50
N GLY A 142 6.16 -1.26 2.87
CA GLY A 142 5.40 -0.94 1.67
C GLY A 142 4.11 -1.75 1.62
N ALA A 143 3.15 -1.26 0.86
CA ALA A 143 1.90 -1.94 0.60
C ALA A 143 1.40 -1.67 -0.82
N LEU A 144 0.64 -2.63 -1.34
CA LEU A 144 -0.09 -2.49 -2.59
C LEU A 144 -1.55 -2.81 -2.33
N ALA A 145 -2.44 -1.96 -2.83
CA ALA A 145 -3.87 -2.19 -2.88
C ALA A 145 -4.32 -2.32 -4.34
N ILE A 146 -5.16 -3.30 -4.63
CA ILE A 146 -5.74 -3.49 -5.96
C ILE A 146 -7.20 -3.88 -5.87
N GLU A 147 -8.03 -3.30 -6.72
CA GLU A 147 -9.46 -3.58 -6.77
C GLU A 147 -9.73 -5.00 -7.28
N GLY A 148 -10.60 -5.74 -6.57
CA GLY A 148 -10.93 -7.14 -6.88
C GLY A 148 -10.07 -8.14 -6.12
N THR A 149 -10.19 -9.41 -6.52
CA THR A 149 -9.53 -10.55 -5.87
C THR A 149 -8.92 -11.49 -6.91
N GLY A 150 -8.10 -12.45 -6.45
CA GLY A 150 -7.49 -13.44 -7.32
C GLY A 150 -6.27 -12.96 -8.10
N TRP A 151 -5.72 -11.84 -7.73
CA TRP A 151 -4.54 -11.27 -8.39
C TRP A 151 -3.27 -12.06 -8.08
N ARG A 152 -2.39 -12.17 -9.07
CA ARG A 152 -1.03 -12.69 -8.90
C ARG A 152 -0.05 -11.53 -8.95
N LEU A 153 0.62 -11.25 -7.83
CA LEU A 153 1.67 -10.24 -7.75
C LEU A 153 2.98 -10.81 -8.34
N ARG A 154 3.61 -10.02 -9.19
CA ARG A 154 5.00 -10.22 -9.64
C ARG A 154 5.81 -9.01 -9.25
N GLN A 155 7.02 -9.24 -8.73
CA GLN A 155 7.91 -8.16 -8.30
C GLN A 155 9.22 -8.24 -9.09
N TRP A 156 9.73 -7.09 -9.47
CA TRP A 156 11.04 -6.93 -10.10
C TRP A 156 11.80 -5.82 -9.40
N GLN A 157 13.10 -5.98 -9.27
CA GLN A 157 13.98 -4.94 -8.79
C GLN A 157 14.76 -4.36 -9.97
N TRP A 158 14.57 -3.07 -10.18
CA TRP A 158 15.38 -2.31 -11.12
C TRP A 158 16.64 -1.81 -10.41
N LYS A 159 17.81 -2.08 -11.00
CA LYS A 159 19.06 -1.48 -10.59
C LYS A 159 19.48 -0.52 -11.70
N MET A 160 19.72 0.74 -11.34
CA MET A 160 20.28 1.67 -12.31
C MET A 160 21.62 1.12 -12.80
N PRO A 161 21.88 1.10 -14.13
CA PRO A 161 23.22 0.85 -14.64
C PRO A 161 24.16 1.87 -14.01
N GLN A 162 25.32 1.42 -13.49
CA GLN A 162 26.35 2.37 -13.10
C GLN A 162 26.77 3.14 -14.34
N CYS A 163 26.66 4.46 -14.32
CA CYS A 163 27.28 5.28 -15.33
C CYS A 163 28.79 5.03 -15.23
N VAL A 164 29.35 4.38 -16.24
CA VAL A 164 30.80 4.29 -16.41
C VAL A 164 31.21 5.66 -16.91
N GLU A 165 31.91 6.45 -16.08
CA GLU A 165 32.58 7.69 -16.49
C GLU A 165 33.72 7.39 -17.46
#